data_225f37b24e8cf1fcd936175cd9fe0690
#
_entry.id   225f37b24e8cf1fcd936175cd9fe0690
#
_cell.length_a   1.000
_cell.length_b   1.000
_cell.length_c   1.000
_cell.angle_alpha   90.00
_cell.angle_beta   90.00
_cell.angle_gamma   90.00
#
_symmetry.space_group_name_H-M   'P 1'
#
loop_
_entity.id
_entity.type
_entity.pdbx_description
1 polymer ?
#
loop_
_entity_poly.entity_id
_entity_poly.type
_entity_poly.pdbx_seq_one_letter_code
_entity_poly.pdbx_strand_id
1 'polypeptide(L)'
;MYAGRTLVYEDCRRDVEVEIGTDVLEGLSEPLGLLLESARWMAWRFGEEYRGALHEIYLSLVRKSGSTVVDIEPLWLQAEPLLIGSERRLLDKVRGAFQQKWSEVVSLNPDARSVQYSSAELRGRVAATFAAPRTEWSAARYHSPDVMIAAESVDAIRRGQYCFVLGELHVATNTMSAAPLVSQHPSPEDLFQAIAVDLRRPRVVPVLPKNAPVPRRAAPVLCSPEDFLLAFGDGAPGIPPARLLPASALVVEASGSDLFVRTRDHQHRFDIIEFFGSVLSGTIIDQFQLFEPMEHTPRVSIDRLVVQRESWSVPASEIAFAFERLDADRFLEARRFRQQHQMPRHVFCKVPVEVKPVYVDFDSAIYVNLLAKLIRRSVEEDREGARVTVSEMLPGMQELWLEDGEGQRYTSEFRIVALDLCEATEC
;
A
#
# COMPACT_ATOMS: atom_id res chain seq x y z
N MET A 1 -13.61 3.30 9.96
CA MET A 1 -12.92 4.50 9.44
C MET A 1 -12.67 5.45 10.62
N TYR A 2 -11.45 5.51 11.12
CA TYR A 2 -11.11 6.30 12.32
C TYR A 2 -11.28 7.80 12.10
N ALA A 3 -10.82 8.30 10.97
CA ALA A 3 -10.78 9.72 10.69
C ALA A 3 -12.15 10.40 10.46
N GLY A 4 -13.21 9.66 10.15
CA GLY A 4 -14.53 10.22 9.88
C GLY A 4 -15.36 10.59 11.12
N ARG A 5 -14.87 10.26 12.32
CA ARG A 5 -15.59 10.49 13.59
C ARG A 5 -15.00 11.60 14.45
N THR A 6 -13.89 12.19 14.04
CA THR A 6 -13.15 13.17 14.82
C THR A 6 -13.35 14.55 14.21
N LEU A 7 -13.82 15.51 15.03
CA LEU A 7 -14.01 16.90 14.61
C LEU A 7 -12.68 17.68 14.59
N VAL A 8 -11.74 17.29 15.42
CA VAL A 8 -10.43 17.93 15.58
C VAL A 8 -9.35 16.89 15.52
N TYR A 9 -8.29 17.16 14.77
CA TYR A 9 -7.08 16.37 14.71
C TYR A 9 -5.94 17.18 15.30
N GLU A 10 -5.15 16.54 16.13
CA GLU A 10 -3.89 17.05 16.62
C GLU A 10 -2.75 16.32 15.90
N ASP A 11 -1.99 17.05 15.09
CA ASP A 11 -0.81 16.55 14.41
C ASP A 11 0.42 17.11 15.10
N CYS A 12 1.15 16.24 15.82
CA CYS A 12 2.33 16.62 16.57
C CYS A 12 3.60 16.34 15.76
N ARG A 13 4.52 17.29 15.77
CA ARG A 13 5.89 17.10 15.31
C ARG A 13 6.77 16.87 16.53
N ARG A 14 7.61 15.84 16.49
CA ARG A 14 8.64 15.63 17.52
C ARG A 14 9.77 16.63 17.35
N ASP A 15 10.33 17.05 18.46
CA ASP A 15 11.52 17.90 18.51
C ASP A 15 12.79 17.03 18.39
N VAL A 16 12.90 16.35 17.26
CA VAL A 16 14.01 15.48 16.89
C VAL A 16 14.37 15.71 15.45
N GLU A 17 15.65 16.01 15.19
CA GLU A 17 16.20 16.04 13.85
C GLU A 17 17.11 14.82 13.64
N VAL A 18 16.94 14.15 12.51
CA VAL A 18 17.70 12.95 12.16
C VAL A 18 18.29 13.11 10.78
N GLU A 19 19.58 12.87 10.69
CA GLU A 19 20.31 12.79 9.42
C GLU A 19 20.71 11.34 9.19
N ILE A 20 20.30 10.77 8.05
CA ILE A 20 20.65 9.42 7.61
C ILE A 20 21.80 9.52 6.64
N GLY A 21 22.95 8.94 7.00
CA GLY A 21 24.15 8.94 6.18
C GLY A 21 24.05 8.05 4.95
N THR A 22 24.90 8.31 3.98
CA THR A 22 24.98 7.61 2.69
C THR A 22 25.18 6.11 2.88
N ASP A 23 26.04 5.70 3.82
CA ASP A 23 26.35 4.29 4.12
C ASP A 23 25.09 3.50 4.52
N VAL A 24 24.16 4.13 5.25
CA VAL A 24 22.89 3.52 5.63
C VAL A 24 21.99 3.38 4.41
N LEU A 25 21.91 4.43 3.57
CA LEU A 25 21.11 4.42 2.35
C LEU A 25 21.64 3.39 1.33
N GLU A 26 22.95 3.27 1.17
CA GLU A 26 23.59 2.26 0.32
C GLU A 26 23.22 0.83 0.78
N GLY A 27 23.20 0.60 2.10
CA GLY A 27 22.80 -0.69 2.66
C GLY A 27 21.34 -1.06 2.40
N LEU A 28 20.47 -0.08 2.10
CA LEU A 28 19.08 -0.27 1.73
C LEU A 28 18.87 -0.41 0.23
N SER A 29 19.69 0.24 -0.59
CA SER A 29 19.44 0.47 -2.01
C SER A 29 19.28 -0.84 -2.81
N GLU A 30 20.17 -1.80 -2.62
CA GLU A 30 20.17 -3.06 -3.36
C GLU A 30 18.95 -3.94 -3.04
N PRO A 31 18.67 -4.31 -1.78
CA PRO A 31 17.51 -5.13 -1.48
C PRO A 31 16.19 -4.42 -1.76
N LEU A 32 16.10 -3.12 -1.54
CA LEU A 32 14.90 -2.34 -1.86
C LEU A 32 14.70 -2.24 -3.37
N GLY A 33 15.77 -2.10 -4.16
CA GLY A 33 15.71 -2.07 -5.61
C GLY A 33 15.01 -3.29 -6.20
N LEU A 34 15.26 -4.50 -5.66
CA LEU A 34 14.58 -5.72 -6.10
C LEU A 34 13.06 -5.68 -5.86
N LEU A 35 12.66 -5.13 -4.72
CA LEU A 35 11.23 -4.96 -4.42
C LEU A 35 10.57 -3.93 -5.34
N LEU A 36 11.25 -2.81 -5.58
CA LEU A 36 10.76 -1.75 -6.48
C LEU A 36 10.62 -2.23 -7.92
N GLU A 37 11.54 -3.07 -8.40
CA GLU A 37 11.44 -3.71 -9.72
C GLU A 37 10.19 -4.59 -9.82
N SER A 38 9.89 -5.37 -8.78
CA SER A 38 8.68 -6.17 -8.72
C SER A 38 7.41 -5.33 -8.56
N ALA A 39 7.46 -4.20 -7.84
CA ALA A 39 6.35 -3.25 -7.72
C ALA A 39 6.01 -2.58 -9.06
N ARG A 40 7.03 -2.23 -9.86
CA ARG A 40 6.87 -1.74 -11.23
C ARG A 40 6.12 -2.76 -12.10
N TRP A 41 6.53 -4.03 -12.06
CA TRP A 41 5.82 -5.10 -12.76
C TRP A 41 4.36 -5.21 -12.32
N MET A 42 4.10 -5.13 -11.01
CA MET A 42 2.74 -5.19 -10.48
C MET A 42 1.88 -4.04 -11.00
N ALA A 43 2.39 -2.79 -10.98
CA ALA A 43 1.69 -1.63 -11.51
C ALA A 43 1.40 -1.78 -13.02
N TRP A 44 2.41 -2.19 -13.81
CA TRP A 44 2.23 -2.49 -15.22
C TRP A 44 1.15 -3.54 -15.45
N ARG A 45 1.18 -4.66 -14.71
CA ARG A 45 0.20 -5.74 -14.88
C ARG A 45 -1.22 -5.29 -14.52
N PHE A 46 -1.38 -4.45 -13.52
CA PHE A 46 -2.67 -3.83 -13.21
C PHE A 46 -3.15 -2.97 -14.37
N GLY A 47 -2.30 -2.13 -14.93
CA GLY A 47 -2.64 -1.30 -16.09
C GLY A 47 -3.19 -2.12 -17.26
N GLU A 48 -2.51 -3.22 -17.61
CA GLU A 48 -2.94 -4.13 -18.68
C GLU A 48 -4.31 -4.79 -18.38
N GLU A 49 -4.52 -5.29 -17.17
CA GLU A 49 -5.79 -5.91 -16.80
C GLU A 49 -6.96 -4.92 -16.80
N TYR A 50 -6.72 -3.70 -16.28
CA TYR A 50 -7.75 -2.66 -16.30
C TYR A 50 -8.02 -2.13 -17.72
N ARG A 51 -7.00 -2.02 -18.56
CA ARG A 51 -7.17 -1.66 -19.98
C ARG A 51 -8.09 -2.64 -20.69
N GLY A 52 -7.86 -3.94 -20.51
CA GLY A 52 -8.70 -4.99 -21.05
C GLY A 52 -10.16 -4.90 -20.54
N ALA A 53 -10.35 -4.74 -19.24
CA ALA A 53 -11.68 -4.65 -18.65
C ALA A 53 -12.45 -3.39 -19.11
N LEU A 54 -11.79 -2.24 -19.19
CA LEU A 54 -12.38 -1.00 -19.70
C LEU A 54 -12.74 -1.12 -21.19
N HIS A 55 -11.93 -1.83 -21.97
CA HIS A 55 -12.22 -2.10 -23.38
C HIS A 55 -13.47 -2.98 -23.56
N GLU A 56 -13.63 -4.01 -22.72
CA GLU A 56 -14.86 -4.85 -22.73
C GLU A 56 -16.11 -4.03 -22.40
N ILE A 57 -16.02 -3.15 -21.39
CA ILE A 57 -17.12 -2.24 -21.02
C ILE A 57 -17.46 -1.31 -22.21
N TYR A 58 -16.44 -0.69 -22.83
CA TYR A 58 -16.63 0.16 -23.99
C TYR A 58 -17.34 -0.59 -25.14
N LEU A 59 -16.90 -1.79 -25.51
CA LEU A 59 -17.53 -2.59 -26.55
C LEU A 59 -18.98 -2.96 -26.22
N SER A 60 -19.29 -3.21 -24.94
CA SER A 60 -20.65 -3.41 -24.48
C SER A 60 -21.55 -2.19 -24.72
N LEU A 61 -21.01 -1.00 -24.42
CA LEU A 61 -21.72 0.27 -24.63
C LEU A 61 -21.92 0.60 -26.12
N VAL A 62 -20.89 0.37 -26.94
CA VAL A 62 -20.97 0.49 -28.41
C VAL A 62 -22.08 -0.39 -28.98
N ARG A 63 -22.14 -1.65 -28.57
CA ARG A 63 -23.22 -2.57 -29.01
C ARG A 63 -24.63 -2.09 -28.60
N LYS A 64 -24.76 -1.47 -27.43
CA LYS A 64 -26.06 -0.97 -26.92
C LYS A 64 -26.50 0.32 -27.59
N SER A 65 -25.56 1.24 -27.85
CA SER A 65 -25.85 2.56 -28.42
C SER A 65 -25.85 2.60 -29.95
N GLY A 66 -25.18 1.65 -30.60
CA GLY A 66 -24.91 1.68 -32.04
C GLY A 66 -23.87 2.74 -32.45
N SER A 67 -23.21 3.42 -31.52
CA SER A 67 -22.22 4.47 -31.75
C SER A 67 -20.84 4.03 -31.26
N THR A 68 -19.79 4.33 -32.03
CA THR A 68 -18.38 4.12 -31.66
C THR A 68 -17.85 5.23 -30.73
N VAL A 69 -18.61 6.31 -30.54
CA VAL A 69 -18.32 7.36 -29.58
C VAL A 69 -19.30 7.22 -28.41
N VAL A 70 -18.78 6.99 -27.22
CA VAL A 70 -19.55 6.69 -26.00
C VAL A 70 -19.30 7.78 -24.98
N ASP A 71 -20.33 8.22 -24.26
CA ASP A 71 -20.16 9.15 -23.15
C ASP A 71 -19.38 8.51 -21.99
N ILE A 72 -18.57 9.33 -21.30
CA ILE A 72 -17.75 8.83 -20.17
C ILE A 72 -18.61 8.35 -18.98
N GLU A 73 -19.75 8.98 -18.74
CA GLU A 73 -20.61 8.70 -17.57
C GLU A 73 -21.10 7.24 -17.54
N PRO A 74 -21.72 6.67 -18.60
CA PRO A 74 -22.11 5.26 -18.60
C PRO A 74 -20.91 4.31 -18.54
N LEU A 75 -19.74 4.67 -19.07
CA LEU A 75 -18.53 3.87 -18.94
C LEU A 75 -18.04 3.89 -17.48
N TRP A 76 -18.00 5.06 -16.86
CA TRP A 76 -17.60 5.21 -15.46
C TRP A 76 -18.50 4.39 -14.53
N LEU A 77 -19.83 4.50 -14.68
CA LEU A 77 -20.78 3.76 -13.85
C LEU A 77 -20.63 2.24 -13.96
N GLN A 78 -20.29 1.71 -15.15
CA GLN A 78 -20.02 0.28 -15.31
C GLN A 78 -18.64 -0.13 -14.80
N ALA A 79 -17.66 0.78 -14.82
CA ALA A 79 -16.31 0.54 -14.32
C ALA A 79 -16.18 0.74 -12.79
N GLU A 80 -17.08 1.48 -12.17
CA GLU A 80 -17.03 1.83 -10.73
C GLU A 80 -16.80 0.62 -9.81
N PRO A 81 -17.50 -0.52 -9.96
CA PRO A 81 -17.27 -1.69 -9.11
C PRO A 81 -15.85 -2.23 -9.17
N LEU A 82 -15.20 -2.16 -10.35
CA LEU A 82 -13.81 -2.57 -10.56
C LEU A 82 -12.81 -1.53 -9.99
N LEU A 83 -13.16 -0.25 -10.10
CA LEU A 83 -12.27 0.87 -9.76
C LEU A 83 -12.31 1.23 -8.27
N ILE A 84 -13.50 1.16 -7.64
CA ILE A 84 -13.70 1.62 -6.24
C ILE A 84 -13.88 0.43 -5.26
N GLY A 85 -13.68 -0.80 -5.74
CA GLY A 85 -13.33 -1.90 -4.85
C GLY A 85 -14.45 -2.82 -4.37
N SER A 86 -15.66 -2.81 -4.95
CA SER A 86 -16.65 -3.85 -4.67
C SER A 86 -16.32 -5.16 -5.42
N GLU A 87 -15.73 -5.08 -6.59
CA GLU A 87 -15.30 -6.23 -7.40
C GLU A 87 -13.77 -6.38 -7.37
N ARG A 88 -13.30 -7.43 -6.71
CA ARG A 88 -11.87 -7.66 -6.47
C ARG A 88 -11.19 -8.59 -7.48
N ARG A 89 -11.89 -9.11 -8.47
CA ARG A 89 -11.35 -10.14 -9.38
C ARG A 89 -10.03 -9.77 -10.05
N LEU A 90 -9.85 -8.50 -10.46
CA LEU A 90 -8.61 -8.04 -11.10
C LEU A 90 -7.49 -7.90 -10.06
N LEU A 91 -7.82 -7.38 -8.86
CA LEU A 91 -6.87 -7.25 -7.77
C LEU A 91 -6.34 -8.62 -7.35
N ASP A 92 -7.24 -9.58 -7.12
CA ASP A 92 -6.88 -10.94 -6.69
C ASP A 92 -6.09 -11.68 -7.77
N LYS A 93 -6.46 -11.51 -9.06
CA LYS A 93 -5.73 -12.09 -10.20
C LYS A 93 -4.28 -11.61 -10.26
N VAL A 94 -4.07 -10.30 -10.19
CA VAL A 94 -2.70 -9.73 -10.28
C VAL A 94 -1.90 -10.05 -9.04
N ARG A 95 -2.51 -9.95 -7.84
CA ARG A 95 -1.85 -10.32 -6.58
C ARG A 95 -1.42 -11.79 -6.57
N GLY A 96 -2.30 -12.71 -6.97
CA GLY A 96 -1.97 -14.14 -7.05
C GLY A 96 -0.82 -14.41 -8.03
N ALA A 97 -0.84 -13.79 -9.21
CA ALA A 97 0.26 -13.90 -10.17
C ALA A 97 1.59 -13.33 -9.64
N PHE A 98 1.53 -12.22 -8.89
CA PHE A 98 2.67 -11.60 -8.24
C PHE A 98 3.28 -12.52 -7.16
N GLN A 99 2.45 -13.09 -6.30
CA GLN A 99 2.86 -14.02 -5.26
C GLN A 99 3.46 -15.31 -5.85
N GLN A 100 2.85 -15.84 -6.91
CA GLN A 100 3.41 -16.99 -7.64
C GLN A 100 4.81 -16.67 -8.17
N LYS A 101 5.03 -15.52 -8.80
CA LYS A 101 6.33 -15.08 -9.30
C LYS A 101 7.38 -14.98 -8.18
N TRP A 102 7.00 -14.43 -7.02
CA TRP A 102 7.90 -14.40 -5.88
C TRP A 102 8.21 -15.79 -5.32
N SER A 103 7.28 -16.75 -5.37
CA SER A 103 7.55 -18.14 -4.98
C SER A 103 8.53 -18.85 -5.92
N GLU A 104 8.67 -18.39 -7.15
CA GLU A 104 9.69 -18.85 -8.10
C GLU A 104 11.08 -18.25 -7.79
N VAL A 105 11.12 -17.05 -7.23
CA VAL A 105 12.35 -16.33 -6.85
C VAL A 105 12.86 -16.74 -5.47
N VAL A 106 11.95 -16.92 -4.51
CA VAL A 106 12.27 -17.19 -3.10
C VAL A 106 11.56 -18.46 -2.66
N SER A 107 12.32 -19.43 -2.18
CA SER A 107 11.76 -20.66 -1.61
C SER A 107 11.59 -20.52 -0.11
N LEU A 108 10.35 -20.62 0.37
CA LEU A 108 10.04 -20.62 1.79
C LEU A 108 10.09 -22.03 2.35
N ASN A 109 10.78 -22.21 3.47
CA ASN A 109 10.70 -23.43 4.26
C ASN A 109 9.81 -23.16 5.49
N PRO A 110 8.59 -23.72 5.56
CA PRO A 110 7.68 -23.48 6.69
C PRO A 110 8.22 -23.96 8.05
N ASP A 111 9.16 -24.90 8.05
CA ASP A 111 9.78 -25.40 9.27
C ASP A 111 10.91 -24.50 9.80
N ALA A 112 11.39 -23.57 8.97
CA ALA A 112 12.40 -22.60 9.36
C ALA A 112 11.76 -21.36 9.97
N ARG A 113 12.36 -20.80 11.01
CA ARG A 113 11.91 -19.53 11.59
C ARG A 113 12.35 -18.32 10.77
N SER A 114 13.44 -18.43 10.04
CA SER A 114 13.95 -17.38 9.19
C SER A 114 14.67 -17.92 7.97
N VAL A 115 14.60 -17.18 6.88
CA VAL A 115 15.33 -17.45 5.63
C VAL A 115 16.05 -16.17 5.22
N GLN A 116 17.32 -16.31 4.83
CA GLN A 116 18.20 -15.20 4.46
C GLN A 116 18.63 -15.37 3.01
N TYR A 117 18.50 -14.30 2.21
CA TYR A 117 18.98 -14.20 0.84
C TYR A 117 19.93 -13.02 0.70
N SER A 118 20.75 -13.01 -0.35
CA SER A 118 21.48 -11.83 -0.77
C SER A 118 20.84 -11.20 -2.01
N SER A 119 20.90 -9.88 -2.13
CA SER A 119 20.46 -9.18 -3.33
C SER A 119 21.23 -9.64 -4.57
N ALA A 120 22.53 -9.94 -4.42
CA ALA A 120 23.38 -10.42 -5.50
C ALA A 120 22.88 -11.75 -6.11
N GLU A 121 22.44 -12.70 -5.28
CA GLU A 121 21.92 -14.00 -5.77
C GLU A 121 20.51 -13.87 -6.37
N LEU A 122 19.68 -12.92 -5.89
CA LEU A 122 18.31 -12.74 -6.36
C LEU A 122 18.20 -11.87 -7.61
N ARG A 123 19.12 -10.94 -7.83
CA ARG A 123 19.07 -9.93 -8.90
C ARG A 123 18.71 -10.48 -10.27
N GLY A 124 19.44 -11.49 -10.74
CA GLY A 124 19.21 -12.08 -12.06
C GLY A 124 17.81 -12.73 -12.18
N ARG A 125 17.36 -13.39 -11.10
CA ARG A 125 16.03 -14.02 -11.06
C ARG A 125 14.93 -12.97 -11.03
N VAL A 126 15.06 -11.94 -10.20
CA VAL A 126 14.07 -10.84 -10.11
C VAL A 126 13.95 -10.13 -11.46
N ALA A 127 15.07 -9.73 -12.07
CA ALA A 127 15.08 -9.07 -13.37
C ALA A 127 14.38 -9.89 -14.48
N ALA A 128 14.63 -11.21 -14.51
CA ALA A 128 13.99 -12.09 -15.48
C ALA A 128 12.48 -12.30 -15.20
N THR A 129 12.12 -12.47 -13.92
CA THR A 129 10.75 -12.78 -13.49
C THR A 129 9.82 -11.59 -13.55
N PHE A 130 10.31 -10.38 -13.20
CA PHE A 130 9.53 -9.15 -13.10
C PHE A 130 9.83 -8.12 -14.18
N ALA A 131 10.29 -8.58 -15.36
CA ALA A 131 10.45 -7.69 -16.50
C ALA A 131 9.12 -6.99 -16.83
N ALA A 132 9.14 -5.67 -16.88
CA ALA A 132 8.01 -4.84 -17.26
C ALA A 132 8.44 -3.86 -18.36
N PRO A 133 7.70 -3.81 -19.50
CA PRO A 133 8.15 -3.07 -20.67
C PRO A 133 8.05 -1.56 -20.50
N ARG A 134 7.08 -1.09 -19.70
CA ARG A 134 6.78 0.34 -19.53
C ARG A 134 5.98 0.61 -18.26
N THR A 135 5.83 1.89 -17.93
CA THR A 135 4.87 2.39 -16.95
C THR A 135 3.55 2.71 -17.65
N GLU A 136 2.42 2.24 -17.13
CA GLU A 136 1.12 2.36 -17.78
C GLU A 136 0.46 3.74 -17.63
N TRP A 137 0.71 4.44 -16.49
CA TRP A 137 0.23 5.80 -16.27
C TRP A 137 1.26 6.59 -15.46
N SER A 138 1.20 7.91 -15.53
CA SER A 138 2.23 8.80 -14.96
C SER A 138 2.49 8.55 -13.48
N ALA A 139 1.45 8.41 -12.65
CA ALA A 139 1.60 8.18 -11.22
C ALA A 139 2.12 6.77 -10.87
N ALA A 140 2.03 5.80 -11.79
CA ALA A 140 2.59 4.46 -11.59
C ALA A 140 4.12 4.42 -11.53
N ARG A 141 4.77 5.53 -11.84
CA ARG A 141 6.22 5.71 -11.63
C ARG A 141 6.61 5.82 -10.16
N TYR A 142 5.66 6.16 -9.28
CA TYR A 142 5.91 6.26 -7.85
C TYR A 142 5.66 4.93 -7.15
N HIS A 143 6.58 4.55 -6.28
CA HIS A 143 6.38 3.49 -5.30
C HIS A 143 6.88 4.01 -3.95
N SER A 144 6.09 3.84 -2.91
CA SER A 144 6.43 4.40 -1.60
C SER A 144 6.58 3.30 -0.55
N PRO A 145 7.81 2.83 -0.30
CA PRO A 145 8.11 1.92 0.80
C PRO A 145 8.16 2.68 2.13
N ASP A 146 7.54 2.10 3.14
CA ASP A 146 7.66 2.49 4.53
C ASP A 146 8.71 1.59 5.18
N VAL A 147 9.81 2.16 5.67
CA VAL A 147 10.97 1.40 6.18
C VAL A 147 11.29 1.85 7.60
N MET A 148 11.54 0.89 8.48
CA MET A 148 12.06 1.13 9.82
C MET A 148 13.50 0.67 9.94
N ILE A 149 14.28 1.29 10.83
CA ILE A 149 15.59 0.80 11.25
C ILE A 149 15.43 0.17 12.62
N ALA A 150 15.86 -1.08 12.75
CA ALA A 150 15.94 -1.80 14.01
C ALA A 150 17.40 -1.80 14.49
N ALA A 151 17.69 -1.10 15.59
CA ALA A 151 19.01 -1.00 16.19
C ALA A 151 18.92 -0.64 17.66
N GLU A 152 19.89 -1.03 18.46
CA GLU A 152 19.95 -0.70 19.88
C GLU A 152 20.23 0.79 20.13
N SER A 153 21.00 1.42 19.26
CA SER A 153 21.43 2.82 19.39
C SER A 153 21.99 3.37 18.09
N VAL A 154 22.18 4.69 18.01
CA VAL A 154 22.89 5.36 16.90
C VAL A 154 24.32 4.81 16.74
N ASP A 155 25.01 4.52 17.84
CA ASP A 155 26.35 3.93 17.76
C ASP A 155 26.36 2.51 17.23
N ALA A 156 25.31 1.73 17.49
CA ALA A 156 25.12 0.42 16.87
C ALA A 156 24.93 0.57 15.35
N ILE A 157 24.16 1.55 14.88
CA ILE A 157 24.00 1.87 13.46
C ILE A 157 25.35 2.20 12.84
N ARG A 158 26.14 3.10 13.45
CA ARG A 158 27.49 3.47 12.98
C ARG A 158 28.44 2.28 12.86
N ARG A 159 28.28 1.27 13.71
CA ARG A 159 29.04 0.02 13.64
C ARG A 159 28.47 -1.01 12.65
N GLY A 160 27.40 -0.65 11.94
CA GLY A 160 26.72 -1.58 11.03
C GLY A 160 25.88 -2.67 11.73
N GLN A 161 25.57 -2.49 13.01
CA GLN A 161 24.76 -3.42 13.83
C GLN A 161 23.29 -3.00 13.81
N TYR A 162 22.63 -3.16 12.68
CA TYR A 162 21.23 -2.82 12.47
C TYR A 162 20.65 -3.65 11.33
N CYS A 163 19.33 -3.71 11.25
CA CYS A 163 18.63 -4.15 10.06
C CYS A 163 17.52 -3.16 9.70
N PHE A 164 17.11 -3.20 8.43
CA PHE A 164 15.91 -2.54 7.97
C PHE A 164 14.70 -3.47 8.10
N VAL A 165 13.55 -2.90 8.30
CA VAL A 165 12.29 -3.63 8.34
C VAL A 165 11.30 -2.94 7.42
N LEU A 166 10.85 -3.64 6.38
CA LEU A 166 9.77 -3.16 5.53
C LEU A 166 8.46 -3.15 6.33
N GLY A 167 7.81 -2.00 6.39
CA GLY A 167 6.47 -1.84 6.90
C GLY A 167 5.46 -2.24 5.84
N GLU A 168 5.22 -1.31 4.92
CA GLU A 168 4.35 -1.47 3.76
C GLU A 168 5.10 -0.94 2.52
N LEU A 169 4.71 -1.40 1.34
CA LEU A 169 5.14 -0.80 0.07
C LEU A 169 3.89 -0.41 -0.71
N HIS A 170 3.66 0.88 -0.82
CA HIS A 170 2.53 1.45 -1.53
C HIS A 170 2.82 1.57 -3.01
N VAL A 171 2.09 0.82 -3.83
CA VAL A 171 2.30 0.74 -5.27
C VAL A 171 1.65 1.94 -5.97
N ALA A 172 2.33 2.48 -6.98
CA ALA A 172 1.82 3.55 -7.84
C ALA A 172 1.36 4.81 -7.09
N THR A 173 2.00 5.11 -5.96
CA THR A 173 1.56 6.18 -5.06
C THR A 173 2.75 6.94 -4.49
N ASN A 174 2.60 8.26 -4.39
CA ASN A 174 3.46 9.15 -3.62
C ASN A 174 2.82 9.39 -2.25
N THR A 175 3.27 8.69 -1.20
CA THR A 175 2.71 8.80 0.16
C THR A 175 2.96 10.16 0.79
N MET A 176 3.98 10.92 0.34
CA MET A 176 4.22 12.29 0.78
C MET A 176 3.12 13.27 0.37
N SER A 177 2.22 12.86 -0.55
CA SER A 177 1.06 13.68 -0.95
C SER A 177 -0.04 13.76 0.12
N ALA A 178 0.04 12.98 1.21
CA ALA A 178 -0.94 13.03 2.28
C ALA A 178 -0.95 14.39 3.01
N ALA A 179 -2.13 14.94 3.24
CA ALA A 179 -2.31 16.27 3.80
C ALA A 179 -1.49 16.56 5.08
N PRO A 180 -1.39 15.65 6.09
CA PRO A 180 -0.59 15.90 7.28
C PRO A 180 0.90 16.04 6.98
N LEU A 181 1.44 15.28 6.02
CA LEU A 181 2.85 15.32 5.66
C LEU A 181 3.19 16.60 4.92
N VAL A 182 2.33 17.01 3.97
CA VAL A 182 2.51 18.27 3.23
C VAL A 182 2.42 19.47 4.15
N SER A 183 1.40 19.52 5.04
CA SER A 183 1.18 20.67 5.93
C SER A 183 2.27 20.84 6.99
N GLN A 184 2.98 19.78 7.35
CA GLN A 184 4.07 19.80 8.32
C GLN A 184 5.47 19.88 7.67
N HIS A 185 5.55 19.80 6.34
CA HIS A 185 6.81 19.94 5.65
C HIS A 185 7.35 21.37 5.79
N PRO A 186 8.66 21.57 6.10
CA PRO A 186 9.22 22.91 6.27
C PRO A 186 9.13 23.77 5.00
N SER A 187 9.15 23.12 3.82
CA SER A 187 9.04 23.77 2.50
C SER A 187 8.02 23.01 1.64
N PRO A 188 6.69 23.18 1.84
CA PRO A 188 5.68 22.48 1.05
C PRO A 188 5.81 22.73 -0.46
N GLU A 189 6.27 23.93 -0.86
CA GLU A 189 6.46 24.31 -2.26
C GLU A 189 7.47 23.41 -2.98
N ASP A 190 8.49 22.90 -2.27
CA ASP A 190 9.48 21.98 -2.85
C ASP A 190 8.82 20.65 -3.24
N LEU A 191 7.83 20.18 -2.47
CA LEU A 191 7.06 18.99 -2.80
C LEU A 191 6.20 19.19 -4.05
N PHE A 192 5.57 20.36 -4.22
CA PHE A 192 4.80 20.69 -5.42
C PHE A 192 5.70 20.77 -6.65
N GLN A 193 6.89 21.39 -6.53
CA GLN A 193 7.86 21.49 -7.61
C GLN A 193 8.40 20.11 -8.00
N ALA A 194 8.73 19.26 -7.02
CA ALA A 194 9.20 17.90 -7.27
C ALA A 194 8.17 17.10 -8.08
N ILE A 195 6.90 17.13 -7.68
CA ILE A 195 5.85 16.37 -8.40
C ILE A 195 5.62 16.89 -9.82
N ALA A 196 5.75 18.21 -10.04
CA ALA A 196 5.62 18.80 -11.37
C ALA A 196 6.78 18.39 -12.31
N VAL A 197 7.99 18.21 -11.76
CA VAL A 197 9.13 17.68 -12.49
C VAL A 197 9.00 16.19 -12.79
N ASP A 198 8.56 15.42 -11.81
CA ASP A 198 8.44 13.97 -11.91
C ASP A 198 7.33 13.55 -12.86
N LEU A 199 6.18 14.22 -12.82
CA LEU A 199 5.01 13.96 -13.64
C LEU A 199 4.94 14.96 -14.77
N ARG A 200 5.51 14.62 -15.92
CA ARG A 200 5.62 15.49 -17.08
C ARG A 200 4.29 15.76 -17.81
N ARG A 201 3.23 15.04 -17.46
CA ARG A 201 1.90 15.15 -18.08
C ARG A 201 0.87 15.48 -17.01
N PRO A 202 -0.11 16.35 -17.31
CA PRO A 202 -1.22 16.62 -16.41
C PRO A 202 -2.01 15.34 -16.12
N ARG A 203 -2.32 15.11 -14.86
CA ARG A 203 -3.18 14.00 -14.42
C ARG A 203 -4.63 14.44 -14.45
N VAL A 204 -5.52 13.45 -14.51
CA VAL A 204 -6.94 13.65 -14.26
C VAL A 204 -7.27 13.15 -12.86
N VAL A 205 -7.70 14.06 -12.00
CA VAL A 205 -8.02 13.77 -10.59
C VAL A 205 -9.51 13.94 -10.36
N PRO A 206 -10.24 12.89 -9.94
CA PRO A 206 -11.67 13.03 -9.69
C PRO A 206 -11.93 13.92 -8.47
N VAL A 207 -12.90 14.82 -8.61
CA VAL A 207 -13.44 15.61 -7.49
C VAL A 207 -14.38 14.71 -6.69
N LEU A 208 -13.93 14.29 -5.53
CA LEU A 208 -14.74 13.44 -4.66
C LEU A 208 -15.93 14.22 -4.09
N PRO A 209 -17.13 13.62 -4.06
CA PRO A 209 -18.29 14.22 -3.43
C PRO A 209 -18.05 14.47 -1.94
N LYS A 210 -18.76 15.43 -1.35
CA LYS A 210 -18.59 15.84 0.06
C LYS A 210 -18.80 14.70 1.06
N ASN A 211 -19.61 13.73 0.70
CA ASN A 211 -19.96 12.54 1.48
C ASN A 211 -19.17 11.30 1.09
N ALA A 212 -18.13 11.44 0.26
CA ALA A 212 -17.26 10.31 -0.08
C ALA A 212 -16.67 9.69 1.20
N PRO A 213 -16.58 8.34 1.28
CA PRO A 213 -16.10 7.67 2.48
C PRO A 213 -14.56 7.81 2.69
N VAL A 214 -13.90 8.62 1.89
CA VAL A 214 -12.47 8.89 2.00
C VAL A 214 -12.24 10.01 3.02
N PRO A 215 -11.44 9.77 4.08
CA PRO A 215 -11.09 10.82 5.02
C PRO A 215 -10.32 11.92 4.29
N ARG A 216 -10.77 13.18 4.43
CA ARG A 216 -10.07 14.33 3.82
C ARG A 216 -8.62 14.44 4.23
N ARG A 217 -8.28 13.97 5.43
CA ARG A 217 -6.91 13.91 5.94
C ARG A 217 -6.01 12.96 5.14
N ALA A 218 -6.55 11.87 4.61
CA ALA A 218 -5.81 10.90 3.80
C ALA A 218 -5.88 11.23 2.29
N ALA A 219 -6.65 12.26 1.90
CA ALA A 219 -6.75 12.64 0.51
C ALA A 219 -5.42 13.21 0.01
N PRO A 220 -4.98 12.84 -1.19
CA PRO A 220 -3.80 13.45 -1.82
C PRO A 220 -4.04 14.94 -2.05
N VAL A 221 -3.09 15.77 -1.59
CA VAL A 221 -3.17 17.24 -1.75
C VAL A 221 -2.12 17.80 -2.70
N LEU A 222 -1.09 17.02 -3.05
CA LEU A 222 -0.10 17.42 -4.06
C LEU A 222 -0.69 17.26 -5.45
N CYS A 223 -1.37 18.30 -5.92
CA CYS A 223 -1.84 18.41 -7.30
C CYS A 223 -1.05 19.49 -8.01
N SER A 224 -0.56 19.18 -9.22
CA SER A 224 0.07 20.20 -10.07
C SER A 224 -0.98 21.25 -10.47
N PRO A 225 -0.59 22.52 -10.64
CA PRO A 225 -1.45 23.53 -11.25
C PRO A 225 -1.95 23.15 -12.64
N GLU A 226 -1.27 22.22 -13.32
CA GLU A 226 -1.62 21.74 -14.66
C GLU A 226 -2.58 20.53 -14.62
N ASP A 227 -2.77 19.87 -13.46
CA ASP A 227 -3.67 18.73 -13.34
C ASP A 227 -5.12 19.12 -13.60
N PHE A 228 -5.86 18.27 -14.30
CA PHE A 228 -7.28 18.41 -14.54
C PHE A 228 -8.10 17.81 -13.41
N LEU A 229 -9.24 18.41 -13.14
CA LEU A 229 -10.18 17.98 -12.10
C LEU A 229 -11.48 17.50 -12.75
N LEU A 230 -11.73 16.17 -12.66
CA LEU A 230 -12.94 15.55 -13.21
C LEU A 230 -14.13 15.76 -12.26
N ALA A 231 -15.21 16.36 -12.75
CA ALA A 231 -16.43 16.57 -12.00
C ALA A 231 -17.65 15.89 -12.64
N PHE A 232 -18.46 15.21 -11.82
CA PHE A 232 -19.71 14.55 -12.20
C PHE A 232 -20.96 15.40 -11.88
N GLY A 233 -20.82 16.68 -11.60
CA GLY A 233 -21.93 17.60 -11.28
C GLY A 233 -21.61 19.02 -11.69
N ASP A 234 -22.48 19.96 -11.31
CA ASP A 234 -22.51 21.36 -11.76
C ASP A 234 -21.32 22.23 -11.32
N GLY A 235 -20.19 21.63 -11.04
CA GLY A 235 -18.94 22.32 -10.76
C GLY A 235 -18.39 22.08 -9.37
N ALA A 236 -17.12 22.47 -9.19
CA ALA A 236 -16.43 22.42 -7.92
C ALA A 236 -16.05 23.86 -7.53
N PRO A 237 -16.68 24.46 -6.50
CA PRO A 237 -16.37 25.82 -6.10
C PRO A 237 -14.89 26.03 -5.83
N GLY A 238 -14.32 27.10 -6.38
CA GLY A 238 -12.93 27.48 -6.19
C GLY A 238 -11.94 26.84 -7.19
N ILE A 239 -12.42 26.02 -8.13
CA ILE A 239 -11.59 25.45 -9.19
C ILE A 239 -11.65 26.36 -10.44
N PRO A 240 -10.49 26.74 -11.01
CA PRO A 240 -10.46 27.46 -12.27
C PRO A 240 -11.15 26.67 -13.40
N PRO A 241 -12.02 27.29 -14.22
CA PRO A 241 -12.74 26.61 -15.30
C PRO A 241 -11.81 25.88 -16.29
N ALA A 242 -10.64 26.43 -16.56
CA ALA A 242 -9.66 25.84 -17.47
C ALA A 242 -9.09 24.48 -16.97
N ARG A 243 -9.23 24.17 -15.69
CA ARG A 243 -8.80 22.91 -15.08
C ARG A 243 -9.94 21.92 -14.84
N LEU A 244 -11.18 22.37 -15.01
CA LEU A 244 -12.35 21.56 -14.75
C LEU A 244 -12.74 20.77 -16.01
N LEU A 245 -12.80 19.45 -15.89
CA LEU A 245 -13.35 18.56 -16.91
C LEU A 245 -14.74 18.06 -16.44
N PRO A 246 -15.84 18.68 -16.91
CA PRO A 246 -17.17 18.14 -16.63
C PRO A 246 -17.33 16.79 -17.34
N ALA A 247 -17.82 15.76 -16.65
CA ALA A 247 -18.02 14.44 -17.24
C ALA A 247 -18.92 14.51 -18.50
N SER A 248 -19.94 15.38 -18.50
CA SER A 248 -20.81 15.62 -19.65
C SER A 248 -20.10 16.15 -20.93
N ALA A 249 -18.90 16.72 -20.78
CA ALA A 249 -18.08 17.19 -21.90
C ALA A 249 -17.12 16.12 -22.45
N LEU A 250 -17.09 14.92 -21.85
CA LEU A 250 -16.12 13.86 -22.19
C LEU A 250 -16.78 12.69 -22.92
N VAL A 251 -16.05 12.17 -23.90
CA VAL A 251 -16.41 10.98 -24.65
C VAL A 251 -15.22 10.03 -24.75
N VAL A 252 -15.55 8.75 -24.94
CA VAL A 252 -14.58 7.67 -25.15
C VAL A 252 -14.69 7.16 -26.57
N GLU A 253 -13.57 6.97 -27.22
CA GLU A 253 -13.46 6.42 -28.56
C GLU A 253 -12.25 5.48 -28.67
N ALA A 254 -12.33 4.54 -29.60
CA ALA A 254 -11.23 3.65 -29.95
C ALA A 254 -10.38 4.24 -31.08
N SER A 255 -9.06 4.03 -31.01
CA SER A 255 -8.12 4.29 -32.08
C SER A 255 -7.17 3.09 -32.18
N GLY A 256 -7.38 2.24 -33.18
CA GLY A 256 -6.74 0.93 -33.24
C GLY A 256 -7.20 0.05 -32.07
N SER A 257 -6.24 -0.48 -31.31
CA SER A 257 -6.47 -1.29 -30.11
C SER A 257 -6.70 -0.48 -28.84
N ASP A 258 -6.40 0.82 -28.87
CA ASP A 258 -6.35 1.67 -27.68
C ASP A 258 -7.62 2.51 -27.54
N LEU A 259 -7.99 2.76 -26.28
CA LEU A 259 -9.09 3.64 -25.92
C LEU A 259 -8.57 4.98 -25.44
N PHE A 260 -9.26 6.02 -25.86
CA PHE A 260 -8.96 7.39 -25.47
C PHE A 260 -10.21 8.09 -24.93
N VAL A 261 -10.00 8.88 -23.88
CA VAL A 261 -10.98 9.86 -23.40
C VAL A 261 -10.63 11.21 -23.99
N ARG A 262 -11.58 11.88 -24.62
CA ARG A 262 -11.36 13.22 -25.12
C ARG A 262 -12.52 14.17 -24.79
N THR A 263 -12.23 15.46 -24.81
CA THR A 263 -13.26 16.49 -24.75
C THR A 263 -14.04 16.57 -26.08
N ARG A 264 -15.32 16.93 -26.01
CA ARG A 264 -16.18 17.06 -27.21
C ARG A 264 -15.68 18.13 -28.17
N ASP A 265 -15.00 19.17 -27.68
CA ASP A 265 -14.35 20.23 -28.45
C ASP A 265 -12.97 19.85 -28.99
N HIS A 266 -12.52 18.62 -28.74
CA HIS A 266 -11.22 18.07 -29.19
C HIS A 266 -9.98 18.80 -28.64
N GLN A 267 -10.09 19.61 -27.59
CA GLN A 267 -8.93 20.30 -27.01
C GLN A 267 -8.02 19.38 -26.19
N HIS A 268 -8.60 18.37 -25.55
CA HIS A 268 -7.85 17.44 -24.71
C HIS A 268 -8.15 15.99 -25.07
N ARG A 269 -7.12 15.16 -25.05
CA ARG A 269 -7.19 13.71 -25.29
C ARG A 269 -6.24 12.99 -24.36
N PHE A 270 -6.74 11.95 -23.70
CA PHE A 270 -6.01 11.15 -22.72
C PHE A 270 -6.09 9.67 -23.11
N ASP A 271 -5.01 8.92 -22.93
CA ASP A 271 -5.09 7.46 -22.86
C ASP A 271 -6.06 7.06 -21.74
N ILE A 272 -6.81 5.97 -21.93
CA ILE A 272 -7.84 5.54 -20.96
C ILE A 272 -7.24 5.22 -19.59
N ILE A 273 -6.05 4.61 -19.54
CA ILE A 273 -5.39 4.26 -18.28
C ILE A 273 -4.80 5.50 -17.61
N GLU A 274 -4.24 6.44 -18.35
CA GLU A 274 -3.81 7.73 -17.80
C GLU A 274 -5.01 8.51 -17.23
N PHE A 275 -6.16 8.52 -17.93
CA PHE A 275 -7.37 9.18 -17.46
C PHE A 275 -7.86 8.61 -16.12
N PHE A 276 -7.83 7.30 -15.95
CA PHE A 276 -8.18 6.64 -14.69
C PHE A 276 -7.00 6.52 -13.71
N GLY A 277 -5.81 6.94 -14.07
CA GLY A 277 -4.56 6.70 -13.34
C GLY A 277 -4.60 7.07 -11.86
N SER A 278 -5.21 8.21 -11.52
CA SER A 278 -5.37 8.64 -10.12
C SER A 278 -6.27 7.70 -9.30
N VAL A 279 -7.34 7.19 -9.93
CA VAL A 279 -8.26 6.21 -9.30
C VAL A 279 -7.55 4.86 -9.15
N LEU A 280 -6.87 4.42 -10.22
CA LEU A 280 -6.13 3.16 -10.22
C LEU A 280 -5.05 3.13 -9.14
N SER A 281 -4.30 4.23 -8.98
CA SER A 281 -3.33 4.36 -7.88
C SER A 281 -3.98 4.13 -6.52
N GLY A 282 -5.13 4.75 -6.25
CA GLY A 282 -5.88 4.54 -5.01
C GLY A 282 -6.42 3.12 -4.84
N THR A 283 -6.72 2.43 -5.95
CA THR A 283 -7.26 1.06 -5.94
C THR A 283 -6.19 0.02 -5.64
N ILE A 284 -4.96 0.23 -6.13
CA ILE A 284 -3.88 -0.77 -6.03
C ILE A 284 -2.85 -0.48 -4.94
N ILE A 285 -2.98 0.63 -4.23
CA ILE A 285 -2.00 1.16 -3.26
C ILE A 285 -1.48 0.09 -2.28
N ASP A 286 -2.36 -0.74 -1.73
CA ASP A 286 -2.06 -1.71 -0.67
C ASP A 286 -1.97 -3.17 -1.20
N GLN A 287 -1.74 -3.36 -2.51
CA GLN A 287 -1.72 -4.72 -3.09
C GLN A 287 -0.37 -5.43 -3.02
N PHE A 288 0.69 -4.75 -2.56
CA PHE A 288 2.03 -5.34 -2.48
C PHE A 288 2.14 -6.32 -1.31
N GLN A 289 2.01 -7.60 -1.62
CA GLN A 289 2.15 -8.70 -0.67
C GLN A 289 2.98 -9.81 -1.33
N LEU A 290 4.20 -10.01 -0.85
CA LEU A 290 5.18 -10.91 -1.47
C LEU A 290 4.74 -12.36 -1.50
N PHE A 291 4.11 -12.85 -0.43
CA PHE A 291 3.79 -14.26 -0.24
C PHE A 291 2.32 -14.44 0.13
N GLU A 292 1.76 -15.57 -0.27
CA GLU A 292 0.46 -16.00 0.26
C GLU A 292 0.57 -16.31 1.75
N PRO A 293 -0.46 -15.98 2.55
CA PRO A 293 -0.50 -16.34 3.96
C PRO A 293 -0.43 -17.86 4.15
N MET A 294 0.54 -18.32 4.94
CA MET A 294 0.69 -19.71 5.36
C MET A 294 0.32 -19.85 6.85
N GLU A 295 0.14 -21.09 7.33
CA GLU A 295 -0.05 -21.34 8.78
C GLU A 295 1.14 -20.80 9.58
N HIS A 296 2.35 -21.03 9.09
CA HIS A 296 3.56 -20.39 9.57
C HIS A 296 4.36 -19.83 8.38
N THR A 297 4.62 -18.53 8.40
CA THR A 297 5.47 -17.85 7.42
C THR A 297 6.77 -17.46 8.11
N PRO A 298 7.93 -17.95 7.67
CA PRO A 298 9.23 -17.58 8.24
C PRO A 298 9.53 -16.10 8.02
N ARG A 299 10.38 -15.52 8.85
CA ARG A 299 10.99 -14.23 8.55
C ARG A 299 11.84 -14.35 7.28
N VAL A 300 11.64 -13.45 6.34
CA VAL A 300 12.47 -13.40 5.12
C VAL A 300 13.25 -12.10 5.11
N SER A 301 14.55 -12.23 4.91
CA SER A 301 15.46 -11.08 4.79
C SER A 301 16.25 -11.17 3.48
N ILE A 302 16.42 -10.00 2.84
CA ILE A 302 17.34 -9.83 1.71
C ILE A 302 18.41 -8.86 2.16
N ASP A 303 19.66 -9.31 2.22
CA ASP A 303 20.76 -8.61 2.88
C ASP A 303 20.35 -8.19 4.31
N ARG A 304 20.29 -6.89 4.60
CA ARG A 304 19.85 -6.34 5.89
C ARG A 304 18.38 -5.94 5.93
N LEU A 305 17.62 -6.11 4.86
CA LEU A 305 16.22 -5.75 4.79
C LEU A 305 15.32 -6.95 5.11
N VAL A 306 14.60 -6.88 6.21
CA VAL A 306 13.50 -7.81 6.51
C VAL A 306 12.31 -7.43 5.63
N VAL A 307 12.00 -8.27 4.63
CA VAL A 307 10.93 -8.07 3.66
C VAL A 307 9.61 -8.74 4.07
N GLN A 308 9.71 -9.73 4.98
CA GLN A 308 8.57 -10.43 5.57
C GLN A 308 8.88 -10.75 7.03
N ARG A 309 8.01 -10.31 7.94
CA ARG A 309 8.07 -10.71 9.35
C ARG A 309 7.65 -12.15 9.53
N GLU A 310 8.21 -12.83 10.54
CA GLU A 310 7.70 -14.14 10.97
C GLU A 310 6.25 -14.00 11.42
N SER A 311 5.37 -14.86 10.93
CA SER A 311 3.95 -14.78 11.26
C SER A 311 3.26 -16.14 11.27
N TRP A 312 2.16 -16.20 12.03
CA TRP A 312 1.33 -17.39 12.22
C TRP A 312 -0.11 -17.06 11.92
N SER A 313 -0.75 -17.84 11.07
CA SER A 313 -2.17 -17.71 10.75
C SER A 313 -2.92 -18.91 11.32
N VAL A 314 -3.78 -18.65 12.31
CA VAL A 314 -4.50 -19.70 13.05
C VAL A 314 -6.01 -19.46 12.92
N PRO A 315 -6.84 -20.51 12.66
CA PRO A 315 -8.27 -20.35 12.71
C PRO A 315 -8.71 -19.81 14.08
N ALA A 316 -9.55 -18.80 14.09
CA ALA A 316 -9.97 -18.13 15.33
C ALA A 316 -10.68 -19.11 16.29
N SER A 317 -11.42 -20.09 15.75
CA SER A 317 -12.12 -21.14 16.51
C SER A 317 -11.17 -22.13 17.20
N GLU A 318 -9.93 -22.28 16.75
CA GLU A 318 -8.93 -23.20 17.32
C GLU A 318 -8.08 -22.55 18.43
N ILE A 319 -8.22 -21.24 18.67
CA ILE A 319 -7.48 -20.52 19.70
C ILE A 319 -8.17 -20.73 21.06
N ALA A 320 -7.93 -21.88 21.70
CA ALA A 320 -8.63 -22.37 22.88
C ALA A 320 -8.66 -21.36 24.05
N PHE A 321 -7.55 -20.65 24.31
CA PHE A 321 -7.49 -19.69 25.41
C PHE A 321 -8.54 -18.57 25.30
N ALA A 322 -8.98 -18.24 24.09
CA ALA A 322 -9.97 -17.19 23.88
C ALA A 322 -11.34 -17.53 24.50
N PHE A 323 -11.63 -18.79 24.69
CA PHE A 323 -12.93 -19.31 25.17
C PHE A 323 -12.90 -19.72 26.64
N GLU A 324 -11.73 -19.64 27.32
CA GLU A 324 -11.62 -19.88 28.74
C GLU A 324 -12.44 -18.87 29.55
N ARG A 325 -13.14 -19.35 30.57
CA ARG A 325 -14.05 -18.52 31.38
C ARG A 325 -13.31 -17.70 32.42
N LEU A 326 -12.32 -18.34 33.07
CA LEU A 326 -11.54 -17.69 34.14
C LEU A 326 -10.33 -16.97 33.56
N ASP A 327 -10.10 -15.75 33.99
CA ASP A 327 -8.99 -14.92 33.50
C ASP A 327 -7.62 -15.55 33.76
N ALA A 328 -7.47 -16.25 34.90
CA ALA A 328 -6.24 -16.95 35.23
C ALA A 328 -5.95 -18.11 34.28
N ASP A 329 -6.96 -18.93 33.97
CA ASP A 329 -6.82 -20.06 33.05
C ASP A 329 -6.57 -19.55 31.62
N ARG A 330 -7.31 -18.53 31.21
CA ARG A 330 -7.09 -17.85 29.91
C ARG A 330 -5.65 -17.37 29.76
N PHE A 331 -5.10 -16.73 30.79
CA PHE A 331 -3.74 -16.23 30.76
C PHE A 331 -2.72 -17.38 30.68
N LEU A 332 -2.90 -18.45 31.45
CA LEU A 332 -2.02 -19.61 31.41
C LEU A 332 -2.08 -20.32 30.04
N GLU A 333 -3.27 -20.53 29.50
CA GLU A 333 -3.45 -21.15 28.20
C GLU A 333 -2.91 -20.29 27.06
N ALA A 334 -3.02 -18.96 27.14
CA ALA A 334 -2.39 -18.06 26.16
C ALA A 334 -0.86 -18.17 26.16
N ARG A 335 -0.24 -18.34 27.33
CA ARG A 335 1.21 -18.58 27.42
C ARG A 335 1.61 -19.94 26.85
N ARG A 336 0.79 -20.99 27.07
CA ARG A 336 0.99 -22.31 26.45
C ARG A 336 0.87 -22.24 24.93
N PHE A 337 -0.17 -21.58 24.43
CA PHE A 337 -0.36 -21.32 23.00
C PHE A 337 0.85 -20.64 22.39
N ARG A 338 1.35 -19.55 23.00
CA ARG A 338 2.58 -18.88 22.58
C ARG A 338 3.78 -19.83 22.52
N GLN A 339 3.97 -20.65 23.55
CA GLN A 339 5.10 -21.60 23.62
C GLN A 339 4.99 -22.70 22.57
N GLN A 340 3.80 -23.26 22.35
CA GLN A 340 3.56 -24.30 21.35
C GLN A 340 3.91 -23.83 19.94
N HIS A 341 3.56 -22.59 19.63
CA HIS A 341 3.86 -21.96 18.32
C HIS A 341 5.22 -21.25 18.30
N GLN A 342 6.01 -21.30 19.36
CA GLN A 342 7.30 -20.62 19.50
C GLN A 342 7.24 -19.11 19.19
N MET A 343 6.08 -18.48 19.44
CA MET A 343 5.87 -17.05 19.20
C MET A 343 6.67 -16.19 20.19
N PRO A 344 7.14 -14.99 19.79
CA PRO A 344 7.75 -14.05 20.71
C PRO A 344 6.74 -13.52 21.74
N ARG A 345 7.24 -12.88 22.79
CA ARG A 345 6.40 -12.26 23.82
C ARG A 345 5.55 -11.12 23.24
N HIS A 346 6.17 -10.24 22.49
CA HIS A 346 5.54 -9.07 21.91
C HIS A 346 5.21 -9.33 20.45
N VAL A 347 3.94 -9.16 20.10
CA VAL A 347 3.42 -9.46 18.75
C VAL A 347 2.39 -8.42 18.32
N PHE A 348 2.14 -8.39 17.02
CA PHE A 348 0.96 -7.74 16.46
C PHE A 348 -0.04 -8.80 15.99
N CYS A 349 -1.30 -8.67 16.43
CA CYS A 349 -2.37 -9.59 16.06
C CYS A 349 -3.36 -8.89 15.14
N LYS A 350 -3.54 -9.40 13.93
CA LYS A 350 -4.60 -8.98 13.01
C LYS A 350 -5.78 -9.93 13.18
N VAL A 351 -6.92 -9.37 13.59
CA VAL A 351 -8.19 -10.07 13.73
C VAL A 351 -9.21 -9.50 12.73
N PRO A 352 -10.14 -10.30 12.18
CA PRO A 352 -11.07 -9.83 11.14
C PRO A 352 -11.92 -8.62 11.55
N VAL A 353 -12.31 -8.53 12.82
CA VAL A 353 -13.18 -7.45 13.34
C VAL A 353 -12.46 -6.11 13.54
N GLU A 354 -11.15 -6.07 13.38
CA GLU A 354 -10.35 -4.84 13.53
C GLU A 354 -9.69 -4.45 12.20
N VAL A 355 -9.73 -3.18 11.87
CA VAL A 355 -9.12 -2.67 10.63
C VAL A 355 -7.60 -2.73 10.68
N LYS A 356 -7.00 -2.48 11.86
CA LYS A 356 -5.55 -2.49 12.06
C LYS A 356 -5.13 -3.60 13.02
N PRO A 357 -3.88 -4.11 12.90
CA PRO A 357 -3.33 -5.02 13.89
C PRO A 357 -3.30 -4.38 15.29
N VAL A 358 -3.50 -5.19 16.32
CA VAL A 358 -3.41 -4.79 17.72
C VAL A 358 -2.12 -5.34 18.34
N TYR A 359 -1.45 -4.51 19.11
CA TYR A 359 -0.30 -4.93 19.90
C TYR A 359 -0.73 -5.85 21.05
N VAL A 360 0.01 -6.93 21.27
CA VAL A 360 -0.21 -7.88 22.36
C VAL A 360 1.11 -8.23 23.04
N ASP A 361 1.13 -8.06 24.36
CA ASP A 361 2.15 -8.64 25.26
C ASP A 361 1.56 -9.90 25.91
N PHE A 362 2.03 -11.08 25.53
CA PHE A 362 1.57 -12.35 26.10
C PHE A 362 1.88 -12.55 27.60
N ASP A 363 2.72 -11.70 28.18
CA ASP A 363 2.97 -11.69 29.63
C ASP A 363 2.07 -10.68 30.38
N SER A 364 1.12 -10.06 29.69
CA SER A 364 0.12 -9.16 30.26
C SER A 364 -1.30 -9.73 30.17
N ALA A 365 -1.92 -10.00 31.29
CA ALA A 365 -3.29 -10.51 31.35
C ALA A 365 -4.30 -9.56 30.70
N ILE A 366 -4.04 -8.25 30.72
CA ILE A 366 -4.92 -7.24 30.10
C ILE A 366 -4.93 -7.40 28.58
N TYR A 367 -3.76 -7.52 27.94
CA TYR A 367 -3.66 -7.70 26.50
C TYR A 367 -4.19 -9.06 26.05
N VAL A 368 -3.95 -10.12 26.83
CA VAL A 368 -4.51 -11.45 26.57
C VAL A 368 -6.05 -11.41 26.62
N ASN A 369 -6.64 -10.74 27.62
CA ASN A 369 -8.09 -10.59 27.74
C ASN A 369 -8.68 -9.78 26.56
N LEU A 370 -8.00 -8.71 26.14
CA LEU A 370 -8.40 -7.92 24.98
C LEU A 370 -8.38 -8.77 23.71
N LEU A 371 -7.28 -9.48 23.45
CA LEU A 371 -7.16 -10.36 22.29
C LEU A 371 -8.25 -11.45 22.29
N ALA A 372 -8.46 -12.11 23.44
CA ALA A 372 -9.51 -13.13 23.58
C ALA A 372 -10.91 -12.60 23.25
N LYS A 373 -11.23 -11.36 23.67
CA LYS A 373 -12.49 -10.70 23.34
C LYS A 373 -12.64 -10.49 21.83
N LEU A 374 -11.57 -10.01 21.16
CA LEU A 374 -11.57 -9.77 19.72
C LEU A 374 -11.70 -11.08 18.91
N ILE A 375 -11.03 -12.15 19.37
CA ILE A 375 -11.13 -13.48 18.76
C ILE A 375 -12.57 -14.00 18.85
N ARG A 376 -13.21 -13.98 20.03
CA ARG A 376 -14.59 -14.42 20.19
C ARG A 376 -15.55 -13.66 19.29
N ARG A 377 -15.39 -12.34 19.22
CA ARG A 377 -16.19 -11.50 18.33
C ARG A 377 -16.00 -11.88 16.85
N SER A 378 -14.76 -12.18 16.42
CA SER A 378 -14.48 -12.63 15.06
C SER A 378 -15.17 -13.95 14.74
N VAL A 379 -15.21 -14.90 15.70
CA VAL A 379 -15.92 -16.18 15.54
C VAL A 379 -17.44 -15.99 15.51
N GLU A 380 -17.98 -15.03 16.28
CA GLU A 380 -19.41 -14.71 16.27
C GLU A 380 -19.86 -14.12 14.92
N GLU A 381 -19.01 -13.30 14.28
CA GLU A 381 -19.30 -12.66 12.99
C GLU A 381 -19.09 -13.65 11.81
N ASP A 382 -18.04 -14.49 11.86
CA ASP A 382 -17.72 -15.49 10.82
C ASP A 382 -17.17 -16.78 11.46
N ARG A 383 -18.05 -17.76 11.66
CA ARG A 383 -17.71 -19.00 12.37
C ARG A 383 -16.68 -19.89 11.67
N GLU A 384 -16.67 -19.92 10.33
CA GLU A 384 -15.90 -20.91 9.57
C GLU A 384 -14.65 -20.32 8.91
N GLY A 385 -14.64 -19.00 8.60
CA GLY A 385 -13.60 -18.34 7.83
C GLY A 385 -12.66 -17.45 8.64
N ALA A 386 -13.02 -17.08 9.89
CA ALA A 386 -12.23 -16.15 10.68
C ALA A 386 -10.84 -16.72 11.04
N ARG A 387 -9.80 -16.05 10.60
CA ARG A 387 -8.41 -16.38 10.96
C ARG A 387 -7.76 -15.21 11.68
N VAL A 388 -6.91 -15.53 12.64
CA VAL A 388 -6.07 -14.56 13.36
C VAL A 388 -4.64 -14.70 12.85
N THR A 389 -4.09 -13.61 12.35
CA THR A 389 -2.67 -13.56 11.98
C THR A 389 -1.90 -12.89 13.11
N VAL A 390 -0.93 -13.62 13.67
CA VAL A 390 0.02 -13.12 14.67
C VAL A 390 1.34 -12.86 13.97
N SER A 391 1.90 -11.67 14.09
CA SER A 391 3.19 -11.30 13.52
C SER A 391 4.15 -10.89 14.62
N GLU A 392 5.42 -11.23 14.49
CA GLU A 392 6.46 -10.75 15.39
C GLU A 392 6.49 -9.21 15.42
N MET A 393 6.77 -8.64 16.57
CA MET A 393 7.03 -7.21 16.68
C MET A 393 8.49 -6.94 16.31
N LEU A 394 8.67 -6.24 15.19
CA LEU A 394 9.97 -5.82 14.69
C LEU A 394 9.85 -4.40 14.11
N PRO A 395 10.66 -3.40 14.56
CA PRO A 395 11.68 -3.47 15.61
C PRO A 395 11.15 -3.89 16.98
N GLY A 396 11.97 -4.61 17.72
CA GLY A 396 11.67 -5.01 19.09
C GLY A 396 11.90 -3.87 20.10
N MET A 397 11.48 -4.07 21.38
CA MET A 397 11.61 -3.05 22.43
C MET A 397 13.05 -2.63 22.72
N GLN A 398 14.04 -3.45 22.36
CA GLN A 398 15.47 -3.15 22.56
C GLN A 398 16.08 -2.44 21.34
N GLU A 399 15.33 -2.31 20.26
CA GLU A 399 15.80 -1.82 18.97
C GLU A 399 15.24 -0.43 18.61
N LEU A 400 14.89 0.34 19.66
CA LEU A 400 14.38 1.70 19.56
C LEU A 400 15.56 2.68 19.66
N TRP A 401 16.23 2.93 18.56
CA TRP A 401 17.47 3.72 18.51
C TRP A 401 17.26 5.23 18.52
N LEU A 402 16.07 5.71 18.10
CA LEU A 402 15.76 7.12 18.07
C LEU A 402 15.40 7.62 19.45
N GLU A 403 16.13 8.62 19.94
CA GLU A 403 15.97 9.19 21.27
C GLU A 403 15.71 10.69 21.17
N ASP A 404 14.78 11.22 21.93
CA ASP A 404 14.51 12.64 22.02
C ASP A 404 15.36 13.32 23.12
N GLY A 405 15.22 14.65 23.25
CA GLY A 405 15.96 15.43 24.24
C GLY A 405 15.65 15.07 25.70
N GLU A 406 14.59 14.34 25.96
CA GLU A 406 14.20 13.84 27.29
C GLU A 406 14.63 12.39 27.55
N GLY A 407 15.32 11.75 26.58
CA GLY A 407 15.77 10.37 26.67
C GLY A 407 14.68 9.33 26.39
N GLN A 408 13.52 9.74 25.84
CA GLN A 408 12.49 8.82 25.42
C GLN A 408 12.87 8.17 24.09
N ARG A 409 12.66 6.85 23.99
CA ARG A 409 13.06 6.07 22.82
C ARG A 409 11.86 5.69 21.95
N TYR A 410 12.06 5.74 20.66
CA TYR A 410 11.00 5.56 19.68
C TYR A 410 11.40 4.63 18.53
N THR A 411 10.41 4.02 17.91
CA THR A 411 10.49 3.57 16.52
C THR A 411 10.31 4.76 15.60
N SER A 412 10.98 4.73 14.46
CA SER A 412 10.75 5.68 13.36
C SER A 412 10.46 4.91 12.10
N GLU A 413 9.41 5.31 11.39
CA GLU A 413 9.07 4.82 10.06
C GLU A 413 9.45 5.90 9.06
N PHE A 414 10.37 5.57 8.16
CA PHE A 414 10.78 6.44 7.06
C PHE A 414 9.85 6.21 5.90
N ARG A 415 9.10 7.22 5.50
CA ARG A 415 8.29 7.21 4.30
C ARG A 415 9.13 7.68 3.12
N ILE A 416 9.50 6.73 2.29
CA ILE A 416 10.37 6.96 1.14
C ILE A 416 9.48 7.04 -0.10
N VAL A 417 9.81 7.92 -1.03
CA VAL A 417 9.19 7.94 -2.36
C VAL A 417 10.26 7.60 -3.38
N ALA A 418 10.12 6.45 -4.00
CA ALA A 418 10.96 6.03 -5.10
C ALA A 418 10.28 6.37 -6.44
N LEU A 419 11.04 6.94 -7.36
CA LEU A 419 10.60 7.30 -8.69
C LEU A 419 11.25 6.36 -9.72
N ASP A 420 10.43 5.68 -10.52
CA ASP A 420 10.90 4.93 -11.68
C ASP A 420 11.36 5.92 -12.78
N LEU A 421 12.63 5.86 -13.12
CA LEU A 421 13.25 6.69 -14.16
C LEU A 421 13.14 6.09 -15.55
N CYS A 422 12.66 4.85 -15.69
CA CYS A 422 12.40 4.25 -16.98
C CYS A 422 11.26 5.00 -17.67
N GLU A 423 11.59 5.75 -18.72
CA GLU A 423 10.61 6.45 -19.52
C GLU A 423 9.79 5.44 -20.33
N ALA A 424 8.47 5.63 -20.37
CA ALA A 424 7.67 5.04 -21.43
C ALA A 424 8.29 5.53 -22.73
N THR A 425 8.82 4.64 -23.54
CA THR A 425 9.28 4.96 -24.89
C THR A 425 8.14 5.68 -25.59
N GLU A 426 8.39 6.91 -26.03
CA GLU A 426 7.43 7.66 -26.83
C GLU A 426 7.05 6.81 -28.06
N CYS A 427 5.80 6.36 -28.11
CA CYS A 427 5.17 5.84 -29.33
C CYS A 427 4.41 6.96 -30.00
#